data_1eb7b2ab4a6138021a45965c6794280c
#
_entry.id   1eb7b2ab4a6138021a45965c6794280c
#
_cell.length_a   1.000
_cell.length_b   1.000
_cell.length_c   1.000
_cell.angle_alpha   90.00
_cell.angle_beta   90.00
_cell.angle_gamma   90.00
#
_symmetry.space_group_name_H-M   'P 1'
#
loop_
_entity.id
_entity.type
_entity.pdbx_description
1 polymer ?
#
loop_
_entity_poly.entity_id
_entity_poly.type
_entity_poly.pdbx_seq_one_letter_code
_entity_poly.pdbx_strand_id
1 'polypeptide(L)'
;MINNQQGDYSRYIFFYLNYLIDKKKINEAENIVSQFDYINSTILLSQSKSWVENKKFNEFSKIFSCQNHKDVVSEFLFLVSNLYSSQDNFEKSNFYLNLSNYLNPKFEFNLSLVAENY
;
A
#
# COMPACT_ATOMS: atom_id res chain seq x y z
N MET A 1 5.76 -17.52 1.20
CA MET A 1 4.80 -17.31 2.30
C MET A 1 5.15 -16.13 3.19
N ILE A 2 6.38 -16.08 3.69
CA ILE A 2 6.82 -14.95 4.53
C ILE A 2 6.72 -13.63 3.76
N ASN A 3 7.09 -13.62 2.48
CA ASN A 3 7.04 -12.42 1.64
C ASN A 3 5.62 -11.90 1.43
N ASN A 4 4.64 -12.81 1.27
CA ASN A 4 3.24 -12.40 1.10
C ASN A 4 2.69 -11.78 2.38
N GLN A 5 3.02 -12.36 3.53
CA GLN A 5 2.62 -11.82 4.82
C GLN A 5 3.25 -10.46 5.08
N GLN A 6 4.52 -10.29 4.71
CA GLN A 6 5.19 -8.99 4.83
C GLN A 6 4.57 -7.95 3.91
N GLY A 7 4.19 -8.36 2.69
CA GLY A 7 3.54 -7.46 1.74
C GLY A 7 2.19 -6.98 2.25
N ASP A 8 1.36 -7.88 2.77
CA ASP A 8 0.04 -7.53 3.32
C ASP A 8 0.18 -6.64 4.56
N TYR A 9 1.14 -6.98 5.44
CA TYR A 9 1.42 -6.20 6.62
C TYR A 9 1.91 -4.79 6.24
N SER A 10 2.74 -4.68 5.21
CA SER A 10 3.25 -3.39 4.74
C SER A 10 2.13 -2.48 4.26
N ARG A 11 1.17 -3.01 3.51
CA ARG A 11 0.02 -2.24 3.05
C ARG A 11 -0.83 -1.77 4.22
N TYR A 12 -1.09 -2.65 5.17
CA TYR A 12 -1.84 -2.29 6.37
C TYR A 12 -1.16 -1.14 7.12
N ILE A 13 0.14 -1.24 7.35
CA ILE A 13 0.89 -0.20 8.05
C ILE A 13 0.87 1.11 7.25
N PHE A 14 1.02 1.04 5.93
CA PHE A 14 0.97 2.23 5.08
C PHE A 14 -0.38 2.96 5.24
N PHE A 15 -1.49 2.22 5.17
CA PHE A 15 -2.81 2.85 5.29
C PHE A 15 -3.05 3.37 6.71
N TYR A 16 -2.52 2.70 7.72
CA TYR A 16 -2.63 3.17 9.10
C TYR A 16 -1.82 4.48 9.29
N LEU A 17 -0.62 4.55 8.74
CA LEU A 17 0.18 5.78 8.78
C LEU A 17 -0.54 6.93 8.06
N ASN A 18 -1.10 6.64 6.90
CA ASN A 18 -1.87 7.63 6.14
C ASN A 18 -3.04 8.16 6.98
N TYR A 19 -3.75 7.27 7.66
CA TYR A 19 -4.84 7.65 8.57
C TYR A 19 -4.33 8.54 9.71
N LEU A 20 -3.23 8.16 10.37
CA LEU A 20 -2.68 8.93 11.48
C LEU A 20 -2.26 10.33 11.05
N ILE A 21 -1.65 10.44 9.88
CA ILE A 21 -1.23 11.72 9.32
C ILE A 21 -2.44 12.59 8.99
N ASP A 22 -3.48 12.00 8.40
CA ASP A 22 -4.71 12.72 8.09
C ASP A 22 -5.40 13.25 9.36
N LYS A 23 -5.31 12.49 10.47
CA LYS A 23 -5.85 12.90 11.77
C LYS A 23 -4.87 13.76 12.57
N LYS A 24 -3.74 14.11 12.01
CA LYS A 24 -2.68 14.93 12.65
C LYS A 24 -2.07 14.29 13.88
N LYS A 25 -2.10 12.96 13.95
CA LYS A 25 -1.48 12.18 15.03
C LYS A 25 -0.03 11.84 14.67
N ILE A 26 0.78 12.86 14.49
CA ILE A 26 2.12 12.72 13.95
C ILE A 26 3.03 11.95 14.92
N ASN A 27 2.90 12.19 16.22
CA ASN A 27 3.73 11.51 17.23
C ASN A 27 3.51 9.99 17.18
N GLU A 28 2.27 9.54 17.00
CA GLU A 28 1.97 8.12 16.88
C GLU A 28 2.58 7.54 15.60
N ALA A 29 2.51 8.27 14.50
CA ALA A 29 3.12 7.85 13.24
C ALA A 29 4.64 7.72 13.38
N GLU A 30 5.30 8.70 14.01
CA GLU A 30 6.73 8.65 14.25
C GLU A 30 7.13 7.46 15.13
N ASN A 31 6.32 7.16 16.14
CA ASN A 31 6.58 6.02 17.02
C ASN A 31 6.48 4.69 16.24
N ILE A 32 5.51 4.57 15.36
CA ILE A 32 5.35 3.35 14.55
C ILE A 32 6.54 3.16 13.62
N VAL A 33 6.93 4.21 12.87
CA VAL A 33 8.02 4.08 11.90
C VAL A 33 9.39 3.88 12.58
N SER A 34 9.55 4.31 13.83
CA SER A 34 10.80 4.09 14.56
C SER A 34 11.06 2.61 14.85
N GLN A 35 10.03 1.77 14.76
CA GLN A 35 10.15 0.33 14.98
C GLN A 35 10.62 -0.41 13.73
N PHE A 36 10.67 0.25 12.58
CA PHE A 36 11.07 -0.36 11.32
C PHE A 36 12.50 0.01 10.95
N ASP A 37 13.13 -0.92 10.26
CA ASP A 37 14.49 -0.84 9.79
C ASP A 37 14.44 -0.73 8.25
N TYR A 38 15.22 0.18 7.67
CA TYR A 38 15.26 0.36 6.22
C TYR A 38 15.73 -0.89 5.48
N ILE A 39 16.62 -1.68 6.10
CA ILE A 39 17.23 -2.82 5.45
C ILE A 39 16.27 -4.01 5.38
N ASN A 40 15.50 -4.23 6.44
CA ASN A 40 14.62 -5.39 6.57
C ASN A 40 13.15 -5.06 6.25
N SER A 41 12.88 -3.87 5.75
CA SER A 41 11.52 -3.43 5.41
C SER A 41 11.27 -3.55 3.92
N THR A 42 10.00 -3.67 3.54
CA THR A 42 9.61 -3.58 2.14
C THR A 42 9.84 -2.17 1.60
N ILE A 43 9.82 -2.03 0.28
CA ILE A 43 9.98 -0.71 -0.35
C ILE A 43 8.90 0.25 0.14
N LEU A 44 7.67 -0.23 0.26
CA LEU A 44 6.55 0.61 0.72
C LEU A 44 6.78 1.12 2.14
N LEU A 45 7.22 0.26 3.07
CA LEU A 45 7.49 0.67 4.44
C LEU A 45 8.71 1.59 4.52
N SER A 46 9.77 1.31 3.78
CA SER A 46 10.96 2.16 3.76
C SER A 46 10.62 3.55 3.25
N GLN A 47 9.83 3.63 2.19
CA GLN A 47 9.35 4.90 1.64
C GLN A 47 8.51 5.66 2.67
N SER A 48 7.57 4.96 3.31
CA SER A 48 6.70 5.57 4.32
C SER A 48 7.50 6.09 5.51
N LYS A 49 8.48 5.31 5.97
CA LYS A 49 9.36 5.73 7.06
C LYS A 49 10.13 6.99 6.68
N SER A 50 10.69 7.03 5.47
CA SER A 50 11.42 8.20 4.97
C SER A 50 10.52 9.44 4.96
N TRP A 51 9.29 9.31 4.49
CA TRP A 51 8.36 10.44 4.44
C TRP A 51 8.02 10.97 5.83
N VAL A 52 7.81 10.07 6.81
CA VAL A 52 7.49 10.48 8.17
C VAL A 52 8.70 11.15 8.84
N GLU A 53 9.88 10.55 8.73
CA GLU A 53 11.09 11.08 9.35
C GLU A 53 11.48 12.45 8.78
N ASN A 54 11.27 12.66 7.48
CA ASN A 54 11.60 13.92 6.81
C ASN A 54 10.43 14.89 6.78
N LYS A 55 9.33 14.58 7.45
CA LYS A 55 8.12 15.40 7.56
C LYS A 55 7.48 15.70 6.20
N LYS A 56 7.61 14.76 5.26
CA LYS A 56 7.01 14.86 3.93
C LYS A 56 5.63 14.22 3.93
N PHE A 57 4.75 14.70 4.79
CA PHE A 57 3.43 14.09 5.00
C PHE A 57 2.53 14.18 3.77
N ASN A 58 2.71 15.20 2.94
CA ASN A 58 1.91 15.39 1.74
C ASN A 58 2.14 14.29 0.69
N GLU A 59 3.27 13.59 0.76
CA GLU A 59 3.58 12.52 -0.19
C GLU A 59 2.58 11.36 -0.09
N PHE A 60 2.06 11.09 1.11
CA PHE A 60 1.07 10.03 1.31
C PHE A 60 -0.19 10.28 0.48
N SER A 61 -0.72 11.50 0.52
CA SER A 61 -1.96 11.82 -0.18
C SER A 61 -1.77 11.89 -1.70
N LYS A 62 -0.55 12.01 -2.19
CA LYS A 62 -0.27 12.01 -3.62
C LYS A 62 -0.51 10.64 -4.27
N ILE A 63 -0.35 9.56 -3.52
CA ILE A 63 -0.52 8.21 -4.05
C ILE A 63 -1.80 7.54 -3.58
N PHE A 64 -2.34 7.95 -2.44
CA PHE A 64 -3.60 7.42 -1.91
C PHE A 64 -4.22 8.41 -0.95
N SER A 65 -5.52 8.64 -1.09
CA SER A 65 -6.28 9.46 -0.15
C SER A 65 -7.58 8.77 0.23
N CYS A 66 -7.83 8.64 1.54
CA CYS A 66 -9.08 8.11 2.05
C CYS A 66 -10.28 9.01 1.72
N GLN A 67 -10.02 10.26 1.34
CA GLN A 67 -11.06 11.20 0.91
C GLN A 67 -11.44 11.01 -0.56
N ASN A 68 -10.65 10.27 -1.33
CA ASN A 68 -10.89 10.03 -2.74
C ASN A 68 -11.53 8.66 -2.92
N HIS A 69 -12.78 8.63 -3.37
CA HIS A 69 -13.55 7.39 -3.54
C HIS A 69 -12.88 6.43 -4.52
N LYS A 70 -12.29 6.94 -5.59
CA LYS A 70 -11.60 6.11 -6.59
C LYS A 70 -10.41 5.38 -5.98
N ASP A 71 -9.66 6.06 -5.11
CA ASP A 71 -8.50 5.44 -4.44
C ASP A 71 -8.97 4.32 -3.51
N VAL A 72 -10.04 4.55 -2.75
CA VAL A 72 -10.59 3.56 -1.82
C VAL A 72 -11.11 2.33 -2.57
N VAL A 73 -11.87 2.53 -3.63
CA VAL A 73 -12.39 1.43 -4.45
C VAL A 73 -11.24 0.69 -5.12
N SER A 74 -10.22 1.41 -5.58
CA SER A 74 -9.02 0.82 -6.15
C SER A 74 -8.36 -0.17 -5.19
N GLU A 75 -8.21 0.21 -3.92
CA GLU A 75 -7.63 -0.68 -2.91
C GLU A 75 -8.49 -1.91 -2.68
N PHE A 76 -9.80 -1.74 -2.61
CA PHE A 76 -10.71 -2.88 -2.49
C PHE A 76 -10.53 -3.87 -3.66
N LEU A 77 -10.45 -3.35 -4.87
CA LEU A 77 -10.24 -4.18 -6.06
C LEU A 77 -8.87 -4.87 -6.05
N PHE A 78 -7.85 -4.21 -5.50
CA PHE A 78 -6.55 -4.85 -5.32
C PHE A 78 -6.65 -6.03 -4.36
N LEU A 79 -7.37 -5.88 -3.26
CA LEU A 79 -7.54 -6.97 -2.30
C LEU A 79 -8.26 -8.16 -2.94
N VAL A 80 -9.28 -7.91 -3.76
CA VAL A 80 -9.98 -8.95 -4.51
C VAL A 80 -9.02 -9.63 -5.50
N SER A 81 -8.22 -8.84 -6.21
CA SER A 81 -7.22 -9.34 -7.14
C SER A 81 -6.23 -10.27 -6.44
N ASN A 82 -5.72 -9.83 -5.27
CA ASN A 82 -4.76 -10.60 -4.49
C ASN A 82 -5.36 -11.94 -4.03
N LEU A 83 -6.63 -11.94 -3.66
CA LEU A 83 -7.33 -13.14 -3.26
C LEU A 83 -7.38 -14.16 -4.41
N TYR A 84 -7.72 -13.72 -5.62
CA TYR A 84 -7.74 -14.60 -6.80
C TYR A 84 -6.33 -15.08 -7.16
N SER A 85 -5.32 -14.22 -7.02
CA SER A 85 -3.93 -14.63 -7.27
C SER A 85 -3.50 -15.74 -6.32
N SER A 86 -3.91 -15.68 -5.04
CA SER A 86 -3.58 -16.70 -4.06
C SER A 86 -4.24 -18.05 -4.36
N GLN A 87 -5.31 -18.05 -5.17
CA GLN A 87 -6.02 -19.23 -5.61
C GLN A 87 -5.56 -19.70 -7.00
N ASP A 88 -4.49 -19.13 -7.52
CA ASP A 88 -3.95 -19.39 -8.85
C ASP A 88 -4.93 -19.05 -9.99
N ASN A 89 -5.95 -18.25 -9.72
CA ASN A 89 -6.86 -17.76 -10.74
C ASN A 89 -6.34 -16.42 -11.29
N PHE A 90 -5.32 -16.49 -12.13
CA PHE A 90 -4.59 -15.31 -12.59
C PHE A 90 -5.42 -14.48 -13.58
N GLU A 91 -6.32 -15.08 -14.31
CA GLU A 91 -7.20 -14.35 -15.23
C GLU A 91 -8.08 -13.36 -14.48
N LYS A 92 -8.79 -13.82 -13.44
CA LYS A 92 -9.63 -12.93 -12.62
C LYS A 92 -8.79 -11.96 -11.82
N SER A 93 -7.63 -12.41 -11.29
CA SER A 93 -6.71 -11.54 -10.57
C SER A 93 -6.30 -10.36 -11.46
N ASN A 94 -5.89 -10.62 -12.69
CA ASN A 94 -5.46 -9.58 -13.62
C ASN A 94 -6.60 -8.64 -14.01
N PHE A 95 -7.81 -9.16 -14.14
CA PHE A 95 -8.98 -8.33 -14.43
C PHE A 95 -9.19 -7.29 -13.34
N TYR A 96 -9.24 -7.73 -12.07
CA TYR A 96 -9.44 -6.80 -10.95
C TYR A 96 -8.23 -5.89 -10.72
N LEU A 97 -7.02 -6.41 -10.97
CA LEU A 97 -5.81 -5.60 -10.85
C LEU A 97 -5.80 -4.46 -11.87
N ASN A 98 -6.22 -4.73 -13.11
CA ASN A 98 -6.32 -3.70 -14.14
C ASN A 98 -7.35 -2.63 -13.77
N LEU A 99 -8.49 -3.03 -13.20
CA LEU A 99 -9.48 -2.09 -12.70
C LEU A 99 -8.91 -1.24 -11.55
N SER A 100 -8.18 -1.87 -10.64
CA SER A 100 -7.53 -1.18 -9.53
C SER A 100 -6.57 -0.11 -10.06
N ASN A 101 -5.71 -0.48 -10.99
CA ASN A 101 -4.74 0.45 -11.57
C ASN A 101 -5.40 1.57 -12.37
N TYR A 102 -6.53 1.27 -13.01
CA TYR A 102 -7.29 2.29 -13.74
C TYR A 102 -7.84 3.34 -12.78
N LEU A 103 -8.35 2.92 -11.62
CA LEU A 103 -8.94 3.82 -10.65
C LEU A 103 -7.90 4.62 -9.86
N ASN A 104 -6.74 4.04 -9.60
CA ASN A 104 -5.66 4.73 -8.92
C ASN A 104 -4.30 4.36 -9.52
N PRO A 105 -3.95 4.97 -10.67
CA PRO A 105 -2.65 4.69 -11.31
C PRO A 105 -1.45 5.24 -10.53
N LYS A 106 -1.68 6.07 -9.53
CA LYS A 106 -0.62 6.66 -8.72
C LYS A 106 -0.01 5.67 -7.72
N PHE A 107 -0.72 4.59 -7.40
CA PHE A 107 -0.26 3.60 -6.42
C PHE A 107 0.53 2.51 -7.13
N GLU A 108 1.79 2.82 -7.41
CA GLU A 108 2.66 1.97 -8.23
C GLU A 108 3.06 0.66 -7.54
N PHE A 109 2.85 0.57 -6.23
CA PHE A 109 3.19 -0.65 -5.47
C PHE A 109 2.36 -1.86 -5.89
N ASN A 110 1.26 -1.66 -6.63
CA ASN A 110 0.48 -2.75 -7.20
C ASN A 110 1.22 -3.50 -8.31
N LEU A 111 2.30 -2.92 -8.86
CA LEU A 111 3.06 -3.53 -9.95
C LEU A 111 3.73 -4.84 -9.54
N SER A 112 4.02 -5.02 -8.25
CA SER A 112 4.59 -6.28 -7.76
C SER A 112 3.65 -7.46 -8.01
N LEU A 113 2.35 -7.26 -7.84
CA LEU A 113 1.36 -8.32 -8.11
C LEU A 113 1.25 -8.62 -9.60
N VAL A 114 1.38 -7.59 -10.45
CA VAL A 114 1.43 -7.80 -11.90
C VAL A 114 2.58 -8.76 -12.26
N ALA A 115 3.76 -8.53 -11.70
CA ALA A 115 4.92 -9.37 -11.94
C ALA A 115 4.71 -10.80 -11.44
N GLU A 116 4.05 -10.98 -10.28
CA GLU A 116 3.77 -12.31 -9.73
C GLU A 116 2.80 -13.11 -10.60
N ASN A 117 1.85 -12.44 -11.25
CA ASN A 117 0.83 -13.09 -12.08
C ASN A 117 1.35 -13.51 -13.47
N TYR A 118 2.50 -12.98 -13.86
CA TYR A 118 3.13 -13.31 -15.14
C TYR A 118 4.47 -14.00 -14.93
#